data_63deef3c7580dc67c2e80240a78e8d28
#
_entry.id   63deef3c7580dc67c2e80240a78e8d28
#
_cell.length_a   1.000
_cell.length_b   1.000
_cell.length_c   1.000
_cell.angle_alpha   90.00
_cell.angle_beta   90.00
_cell.angle_gamma   90.00
#
_symmetry.space_group_name_H-M   'P 1'
#
loop_
_entity.id
_entity.type
_entity.pdbx_description
1 polymer ?
#
loop_
_entity_poly.entity_id
_entity_poly.type
_entity_poly.pdbx_seq_one_letter_code
_entity_poly.pdbx_strand_id
1 'polypeptide(L)'
;MNATMPLRLAFVAGVLCTAGGTGARNVGHMMPTAPSVAAARASGDVGDIEFGFGSASSRGAEVIGGAVSVQGTGSHLAEAHGIRPTDDEACDSALRYALKRLAEAARNAGGHAVVGIVSTYNGATIDDPAQVECRMGQYKMLVPLSGVIARGVPAPVAQK
;
A
#
# COMPACT_ATOMS: atom_id res chain seq x y z
N MET A 1 -64.60 3.36 -53.85
CA MET A 1 -63.37 2.56 -54.06
C MET A 1 -62.31 3.07 -53.02
N ASN A 2 -62.27 2.39 -51.88
CA ASN A 2 -61.39 2.80 -50.77
C ASN A 2 -60.24 1.81 -50.68
N ALA A 3 -59.03 2.27 -50.95
CA ALA A 3 -57.81 1.46 -50.82
C ALA A 3 -57.20 1.74 -49.40
N THR A 4 -57.28 0.71 -48.57
CA THR A 4 -56.69 0.73 -47.24
C THR A 4 -55.24 0.21 -47.33
N MET A 5 -54.27 1.03 -47.00
CA MET A 5 -52.84 0.70 -47.02
C MET A 5 -52.39 0.18 -45.64
N PRO A 6 -51.81 -0.99 -45.47
CA PRO A 6 -51.37 -1.45 -44.15
C PRO A 6 -50.01 -0.85 -43.78
N LEU A 7 -49.99 -0.23 -42.60
CA LEU A 7 -48.82 0.30 -41.94
C LEU A 7 -47.93 -0.86 -41.42
N ARG A 8 -46.75 -1.07 -42.00
CA ARG A 8 -45.76 -2.03 -41.50
C ARG A 8 -44.94 -1.40 -40.39
N LEU A 9 -45.17 -1.85 -39.16
CA LEU A 9 -44.27 -1.54 -38.03
C LEU A 9 -42.97 -2.33 -38.20
N ALA A 10 -41.87 -1.62 -38.40
CA ALA A 10 -40.52 -2.19 -38.33
C ALA A 10 -40.06 -2.16 -36.85
N PHE A 11 -39.95 -3.35 -36.26
CA PHE A 11 -39.30 -3.54 -34.97
C PHE A 11 -37.78 -3.38 -35.15
N VAL A 12 -37.21 -2.29 -34.68
CA VAL A 12 -35.75 -2.13 -34.52
C VAL A 12 -35.38 -2.82 -33.23
N ALA A 13 -34.77 -4.02 -33.33
CA ALA A 13 -34.15 -4.69 -32.19
C ALA A 13 -32.89 -3.94 -31.82
N GLY A 14 -32.96 -3.15 -30.76
CA GLY A 14 -31.82 -2.49 -30.15
C GLY A 14 -30.91 -3.53 -29.48
N VAL A 15 -29.73 -3.77 -30.05
CA VAL A 15 -28.66 -4.55 -29.40
C VAL A 15 -28.11 -3.70 -28.27
N LEU A 16 -28.48 -4.02 -27.03
CA LEU A 16 -27.80 -3.49 -25.83
C LEU A 16 -26.41 -4.11 -25.77
N CYS A 17 -25.39 -3.43 -26.28
CA CYS A 17 -24.01 -3.72 -25.91
C CYS A 17 -23.81 -3.37 -24.42
N THR A 18 -23.89 -4.37 -23.55
CA THR A 18 -23.38 -4.25 -22.20
C THR A 18 -21.86 -4.13 -22.31
N ALA A 19 -21.36 -2.90 -22.27
CA ALA A 19 -19.94 -2.65 -22.05
C ALA A 19 -19.57 -3.25 -20.69
N GLY A 20 -19.04 -4.47 -20.72
CA GLY A 20 -18.39 -5.08 -19.57
C GLY A 20 -17.24 -4.17 -19.17
N GLY A 21 -17.45 -3.36 -18.12
CA GLY A 21 -16.40 -2.54 -17.54
C GLY A 21 -15.31 -3.48 -17.05
N THR A 22 -14.17 -3.50 -17.75
CA THR A 22 -12.93 -4.04 -17.20
C THR A 22 -12.54 -3.15 -16.05
N GLY A 23 -13.10 -3.40 -14.87
CA GLY A 23 -12.76 -2.70 -13.65
C GLY A 23 -11.26 -2.84 -13.42
N ALA A 24 -10.53 -1.73 -13.42
CA ALA A 24 -9.13 -1.74 -13.08
C ALA A 24 -8.97 -2.43 -11.72
N ARG A 25 -8.11 -3.45 -11.64
CA ARG A 25 -7.85 -4.17 -10.40
C ARG A 25 -7.34 -3.17 -9.34
N ASN A 26 -8.03 -3.05 -8.24
CA ASN A 26 -7.67 -2.20 -7.11
C ASN A 26 -8.12 -2.91 -5.82
N VAL A 27 -7.40 -3.96 -5.46
CA VAL A 27 -7.75 -4.84 -4.34
C VAL A 27 -6.76 -4.58 -3.21
N GLY A 28 -7.28 -4.38 -1.98
CA GLY A 28 -6.48 -4.33 -0.78
C GLY A 28 -6.11 -5.74 -0.32
N HIS A 29 -4.86 -5.94 0.03
CA HIS A 29 -4.33 -7.18 0.60
C HIS A 29 -3.52 -6.85 1.85
N MET A 30 -3.85 -7.51 2.98
CA MET A 30 -3.11 -7.34 4.23
C MET A 30 -1.90 -8.26 4.22
N MET A 31 -0.72 -7.70 4.49
CA MET A 31 0.53 -8.45 4.51
C MET A 31 1.29 -8.23 5.82
N PRO A 32 1.98 -9.27 6.34
CA PRO A 32 2.76 -9.15 7.56
C PRO A 32 3.98 -8.26 7.35
N THR A 33 4.30 -7.42 8.34
CA THR A 33 5.44 -6.48 8.27
C THR A 33 6.77 -7.12 8.60
N ALA A 34 6.79 -8.10 9.50
CA ALA A 34 8.02 -8.67 10.05
C ALA A 34 8.99 -9.25 9.00
N PRO A 35 8.53 -10.05 8.01
CA PRO A 35 9.44 -10.57 6.97
C PRO A 35 10.09 -9.48 6.15
N SER A 36 9.33 -8.46 5.72
CA SER A 36 9.83 -7.36 4.90
C SER A 36 10.80 -6.46 5.68
N VAL A 37 10.53 -6.21 6.98
CA VAL A 37 11.47 -5.49 7.86
C VAL A 37 12.78 -6.26 8.01
N ALA A 38 12.72 -7.57 8.23
CA ALA A 38 13.92 -8.41 8.33
C ALA A 38 14.72 -8.39 7.02
N ALA A 39 14.06 -8.51 5.87
CA ALA A 39 14.71 -8.46 4.57
C ALA A 39 15.34 -7.08 4.28
N ALA A 40 14.65 -5.99 4.61
CA ALA A 40 15.17 -4.63 4.44
C ALA A 40 16.38 -4.34 5.35
N ARG A 41 16.43 -4.93 6.54
CA ARG A 41 17.61 -4.88 7.42
C ARG A 41 18.77 -5.69 6.85
N ALA A 42 18.50 -6.91 6.38
CA ALA A 42 19.52 -7.78 5.81
C ALA A 42 20.18 -7.19 4.54
N SER A 43 19.42 -6.44 3.73
CA SER A 43 19.96 -5.72 2.56
C SER A 43 20.73 -4.44 2.91
N GLY A 44 20.65 -3.95 4.15
CA GLY A 44 21.26 -2.70 4.58
C GLY A 44 20.47 -1.43 4.19
N ASP A 45 19.31 -1.58 3.53
CA ASP A 45 18.54 -0.44 3.01
C ASP A 45 18.02 0.50 4.11
N VAL A 46 17.73 -0.04 5.29
CA VAL A 46 17.14 0.72 6.40
C VAL A 46 18.13 1.05 7.51
N GLY A 47 19.32 0.41 7.52
CA GLY A 47 20.34 0.59 8.55
C GLY A 47 19.81 0.22 9.93
N ASP A 48 20.12 1.06 10.91
CA ASP A 48 19.76 0.95 12.34
C ASP A 48 18.42 1.60 12.69
N ILE A 49 17.68 2.10 11.71
CA ILE A 49 16.36 2.72 11.95
C ILE A 49 15.36 1.67 12.44
N GLU A 50 14.70 1.99 13.55
CA GLU A 50 13.64 1.18 14.14
C GLU A 50 12.27 1.54 13.55
N PHE A 51 11.39 0.54 13.44
CA PHE A 51 10.03 0.74 12.95
C PHE A 51 9.02 0.24 13.97
N GLY A 52 8.11 1.13 14.39
CA GLY A 52 6.97 0.81 15.23
C GLY A 52 5.68 0.92 14.44
N PHE A 53 5.01 -0.23 14.22
CA PHE A 53 3.74 -0.29 13.52
C PHE A 53 2.57 -0.14 14.49
N GLY A 54 1.44 0.37 13.95
CA GLY A 54 0.26 0.71 14.71
C GLY A 54 0.44 2.02 15.51
N SER A 55 -0.64 2.77 15.67
CA SER A 55 -0.63 4.06 16.38
C SER A 55 -0.15 3.94 17.83
N ALA A 56 -0.37 2.77 18.45
CA ALA A 56 0.07 2.51 19.82
C ALA A 56 1.58 2.58 20.00
N SER A 57 2.38 2.31 18.96
CA SER A 57 3.85 2.33 19.03
C SER A 57 4.44 3.75 19.20
N SER A 58 3.65 4.79 18.97
CA SER A 58 4.08 6.17 19.20
C SER A 58 3.89 6.65 20.62
N ARG A 59 3.21 5.86 21.49
CA ARG A 59 2.97 6.28 22.89
C ARG A 59 4.26 6.33 23.67
N GLY A 60 4.56 7.50 24.24
CA GLY A 60 5.79 7.72 25.01
C GLY A 60 7.05 7.86 24.16
N ALA A 61 6.92 7.86 22.83
CA ALA A 61 8.05 8.15 21.95
C ALA A 61 8.44 9.64 22.03
N GLU A 62 9.74 9.92 22.04
CA GLU A 62 10.23 11.27 21.84
C GLU A 62 10.18 11.63 20.36
N VAL A 63 9.06 12.23 19.94
CA VAL A 63 8.86 12.67 18.56
C VAL A 63 9.71 13.91 18.29
N ILE A 64 10.53 13.87 17.25
CA ILE A 64 11.45 14.96 16.87
C ILE A 64 11.14 15.56 15.49
N GLY A 65 10.28 14.90 14.71
CA GLY A 65 9.86 15.34 13.39
C GLY A 65 8.34 15.30 13.25
N GLY A 66 7.85 15.94 12.20
CA GLY A 66 6.43 15.87 11.83
C GLY A 66 6.02 14.51 11.29
N ALA A 67 4.75 14.39 10.94
CA ALA A 67 4.25 13.23 10.22
C ALA A 67 4.98 13.10 8.87
N VAL A 68 5.38 11.89 8.56
CA VAL A 68 5.98 11.52 7.27
C VAL A 68 5.05 10.53 6.57
N SER A 69 4.74 10.80 5.31
CA SER A 69 3.96 9.89 4.47
C SER A 69 4.80 9.47 3.28
N VAL A 70 4.80 8.18 3.00
CA VAL A 70 5.53 7.59 1.88
C VAL A 70 4.63 6.63 1.11
N GLN A 71 4.98 6.38 -0.13
CA GLN A 71 4.35 5.35 -0.93
C GLN A 71 5.42 4.44 -1.50
N GLY A 72 5.41 3.19 -1.09
CA GLY A 72 6.18 2.15 -1.71
C GLY A 72 5.52 1.67 -3.00
N THR A 73 6.34 1.29 -3.96
CA THR A 73 5.87 0.76 -5.25
C THR A 73 6.58 -0.53 -5.58
N GLY A 74 5.82 -1.53 -5.99
CA GLY A 74 6.28 -2.77 -6.59
C GLY A 74 5.70 -2.94 -7.99
N SER A 75 6.27 -3.82 -8.78
CA SER A 75 5.85 -4.04 -10.16
C SER A 75 5.58 -5.50 -10.43
N HIS A 76 4.53 -5.77 -11.21
CA HIS A 76 4.28 -7.09 -11.82
C HIS A 76 4.97 -7.27 -13.17
N LEU A 77 5.64 -6.25 -13.68
CA LEU A 77 6.30 -6.37 -14.97
C LEU A 77 7.41 -7.41 -14.86
N ALA A 78 7.52 -8.22 -15.90
CA ALA A 78 8.59 -9.20 -15.98
C ALA A 78 9.94 -8.49 -15.87
N GLU A 79 10.81 -9.02 -15.01
CA GLU A 79 12.21 -8.61 -14.95
C GLU A 79 12.96 -9.06 -16.22
N ALA A 80 14.24 -8.71 -16.33
CA ALA A 80 15.07 -8.94 -17.52
C ALA A 80 15.08 -10.40 -18.04
N HIS A 81 14.67 -11.37 -17.22
CA HIS A 81 14.59 -12.79 -17.55
C HIS A 81 13.19 -13.33 -17.86
N GLY A 82 12.19 -12.44 -18.01
CA GLY A 82 10.83 -12.83 -18.37
C GLY A 82 10.00 -13.43 -17.23
N ILE A 83 10.53 -13.53 -16.02
CA ILE A 83 9.83 -14.03 -14.83
C ILE A 83 9.03 -12.87 -14.24
N ARG A 84 7.71 -13.08 -14.08
CA ARG A 84 6.86 -12.10 -13.39
C ARG A 84 6.84 -12.41 -11.90
N PRO A 85 7.06 -11.40 -11.03
CA PRO A 85 6.86 -11.57 -9.61
C PRO A 85 5.39 -11.94 -9.32
N THR A 86 5.18 -12.72 -8.28
CA THR A 86 3.85 -12.94 -7.70
C THR A 86 3.34 -11.65 -7.07
N ASP A 87 2.05 -11.59 -6.75
CA ASP A 87 1.45 -10.47 -6.04
C ASP A 87 2.16 -10.21 -4.71
N ASP A 88 2.47 -11.28 -3.96
CA ASP A 88 3.13 -11.19 -2.66
C ASP A 88 4.56 -10.68 -2.77
N GLU A 89 5.33 -11.13 -3.75
CA GLU A 89 6.69 -10.63 -4.01
C GLU A 89 6.71 -9.17 -4.43
N ALA A 90 5.75 -8.77 -5.26
CA ALA A 90 5.61 -7.37 -5.66
C ALA A 90 5.16 -6.48 -4.51
N CYS A 91 4.29 -6.96 -3.62
CA CYS A 91 3.88 -6.28 -2.39
C CYS A 91 5.04 -6.19 -1.38
N ASP A 92 5.82 -7.26 -1.20
CA ASP A 92 7.02 -7.26 -0.35
C ASP A 92 8.04 -6.22 -0.85
N SER A 93 8.30 -6.20 -2.16
CA SER A 93 9.17 -5.20 -2.78
C SER A 93 8.65 -3.77 -2.53
N ALA A 94 7.34 -3.55 -2.66
CA ALA A 94 6.73 -2.25 -2.38
C ALA A 94 6.89 -1.84 -0.92
N LEU A 95 6.67 -2.77 0.02
CA LEU A 95 6.84 -2.48 1.45
C LEU A 95 8.31 -2.17 1.79
N ARG A 96 9.26 -2.97 1.30
CA ARG A 96 10.69 -2.67 1.51
C ARG A 96 11.10 -1.30 0.97
N TYR A 97 10.56 -0.92 -0.18
CA TYR A 97 10.80 0.43 -0.72
C TYR A 97 10.19 1.52 0.17
N ALA A 98 8.98 1.32 0.71
CA ALA A 98 8.38 2.25 1.67
C ALA A 98 9.23 2.38 2.94
N LEU A 99 9.71 1.26 3.51
CA LEU A 99 10.58 1.24 4.69
C LEU A 99 11.88 2.00 4.45
N LYS A 100 12.52 1.81 3.29
CA LYS A 100 13.72 2.57 2.89
C LYS A 100 13.44 4.08 2.88
N ARG A 101 12.31 4.51 2.30
CA ARG A 101 11.92 5.93 2.27
C ARG A 101 11.64 6.49 3.67
N LEU A 102 11.01 5.71 4.56
CA LEU A 102 10.82 6.08 5.96
C LEU A 102 12.16 6.21 6.69
N ALA A 103 13.07 5.26 6.48
CA ALA A 103 14.40 5.31 7.08
C ALA A 103 15.22 6.52 6.60
N GLU A 104 15.17 6.84 5.32
CA GLU A 104 15.78 8.04 4.76
C GLU A 104 15.24 9.32 5.40
N ALA A 105 13.91 9.41 5.56
CA ALA A 105 13.26 10.55 6.20
C ALA A 105 13.68 10.67 7.68
N ALA A 106 13.75 9.55 8.42
CA ALA A 106 14.20 9.53 9.80
C ALA A 106 15.65 10.04 9.93
N ARG A 107 16.57 9.49 9.13
CA ARG A 107 17.98 9.93 9.12
C ARG A 107 18.13 11.42 8.81
N ASN A 108 17.39 11.90 7.82
CA ASN A 108 17.45 13.33 7.42
C ASN A 108 16.96 14.27 8.52
N ALA A 109 16.07 13.80 9.39
CA ALA A 109 15.57 14.54 10.54
C ALA A 109 16.39 14.31 11.82
N GLY A 110 17.45 13.51 11.78
CA GLY A 110 18.25 13.13 12.96
C GLY A 110 17.55 12.17 13.91
N GLY A 111 16.56 11.41 13.41
CA GLY A 111 15.84 10.39 14.14
C GLY A 111 16.45 9.00 13.99
N HIS A 112 16.11 8.12 14.92
CA HIS A 112 16.55 6.73 14.93
C HIS A 112 15.36 5.77 14.82
N ALA A 113 14.12 6.29 14.78
CA ALA A 113 12.92 5.47 14.64
C ALA A 113 11.83 6.19 13.82
N VAL A 114 10.97 5.38 13.23
CA VAL A 114 9.65 5.82 12.73
C VAL A 114 8.61 5.01 13.49
N VAL A 115 7.71 5.70 14.18
CA VAL A 115 6.69 5.10 15.05
C VAL A 115 5.28 5.52 14.63
N GLY A 116 4.27 4.80 15.13
CA GLY A 116 2.89 5.05 14.74
C GLY A 116 2.64 4.78 13.26
N ILE A 117 3.35 3.81 12.67
CA ILE A 117 3.24 3.51 11.25
C ILE A 117 1.90 2.84 10.97
N VAL A 118 1.11 3.46 10.13
CA VAL A 118 -0.20 2.98 9.69
C VAL A 118 -0.30 3.00 8.16
N SER A 119 -1.14 2.13 7.60
CA SER A 119 -1.47 2.21 6.17
C SER A 119 -2.48 3.31 5.91
N THR A 120 -2.27 4.10 4.85
CA THR A 120 -3.17 5.20 4.48
C THR A 120 -3.48 5.13 2.99
N TYR A 121 -4.75 4.94 2.64
CA TYR A 121 -5.16 4.92 1.25
C TYR A 121 -6.52 5.62 1.05
N ASN A 122 -6.58 6.58 0.12
CA ASN A 122 -7.81 7.32 -0.20
C ASN A 122 -8.54 7.89 1.03
N GLY A 123 -7.79 8.40 2.00
CA GLY A 123 -8.35 8.96 3.23
C GLY A 123 -8.74 7.94 4.30
N ALA A 124 -8.67 6.63 4.00
CA ALA A 124 -8.84 5.58 4.99
C ALA A 124 -7.51 5.27 5.68
N THR A 125 -7.57 4.92 6.96
CA THR A 125 -6.41 4.50 7.75
C THR A 125 -6.66 3.09 8.29
N ILE A 126 -5.68 2.21 8.13
CA ILE A 126 -5.65 0.88 8.75
C ILE A 126 -4.55 0.89 9.79
N ASP A 127 -4.95 0.73 11.04
CA ASP A 127 -4.08 0.77 12.22
C ASP A 127 -3.90 -0.66 12.76
N ASP A 128 -2.85 -1.33 12.31
CA ASP A 128 -2.52 -2.69 12.71
C ASP A 128 -1.03 -2.78 13.08
N PRO A 129 -0.67 -3.35 14.25
CA PRO A 129 0.72 -3.43 14.71
C PRO A 129 1.56 -4.48 13.99
N ALA A 130 0.94 -5.40 13.25
CA ALA A 130 1.61 -6.54 12.63
C ALA A 130 1.49 -6.59 11.11
N GLN A 131 0.50 -5.87 10.56
CA GLN A 131 0.17 -5.93 9.14
C GLN A 131 0.05 -4.53 8.52
N VAL A 132 0.28 -4.46 7.23
CA VAL A 132 0.01 -3.26 6.41
C VAL A 132 -0.76 -3.64 5.16
N GLU A 133 -1.46 -2.66 4.59
CA GLU A 133 -2.20 -2.87 3.36
C GLU A 133 -1.32 -2.64 2.14
N CYS A 134 -1.29 -3.64 1.25
CA CYS A 134 -0.80 -3.52 -0.11
C CYS A 134 -1.98 -3.37 -1.07
N ARG A 135 -1.98 -2.33 -1.89
CA ARG A 135 -2.96 -2.11 -2.95
C ARG A 135 -2.47 -2.70 -4.26
N MET A 136 -3.16 -3.74 -4.69
CA MET A 136 -2.83 -4.48 -5.90
C MET A 136 -3.53 -3.87 -7.11
N GLY A 137 -2.78 -3.11 -7.90
CA GLY A 137 -3.23 -2.59 -9.19
C GLY A 137 -2.98 -3.57 -10.33
N GLN A 138 -3.32 -3.18 -11.55
CA GLN A 138 -3.11 -4.02 -12.74
C GLN A 138 -1.61 -4.20 -13.08
N TYR A 139 -0.80 -3.19 -12.84
CA TYR A 139 0.63 -3.18 -13.20
C TYR A 139 1.55 -2.82 -12.04
N LYS A 140 1.01 -2.26 -10.97
CA LYS A 140 1.77 -1.75 -9.83
C LYS A 140 1.13 -2.17 -8.53
N MET A 141 1.97 -2.50 -7.56
CA MET A 141 1.62 -2.60 -6.16
C MET A 141 1.96 -1.32 -5.45
N LEU A 142 1.12 -0.90 -4.52
CA LEU A 142 1.30 0.31 -3.73
C LEU A 142 1.19 -0.03 -2.25
N VAL A 143 2.15 0.42 -1.46
CA VAL A 143 2.10 0.36 0.00
C VAL A 143 2.21 1.78 0.56
N PRO A 144 1.09 2.46 0.75
CA PRO A 144 1.07 3.80 1.31
C PRO A 144 1.12 3.73 2.83
N LEU A 145 2.13 4.36 3.43
CA LEU A 145 2.36 4.39 4.87
C LEU A 145 2.48 5.82 5.38
N SER A 146 2.04 6.03 6.62
CA SER A 146 2.29 7.26 7.36
C SER A 146 2.77 6.92 8.78
N GLY A 147 3.66 7.74 9.32
CA GLY A 147 4.19 7.58 10.66
C GLY A 147 4.81 8.88 11.16
N VAL A 148 5.42 8.88 12.33
CA VAL A 148 6.13 10.03 12.88
C VAL A 148 7.58 9.66 13.22
N ILE A 149 8.49 10.61 13.06
CA ILE A 149 9.92 10.41 13.32
C ILE A 149 10.20 10.62 14.81
N ALA A 150 10.94 9.69 15.41
CA ALA A 150 11.28 9.71 16.83
C ALA A 150 12.77 9.38 17.06
N ARG A 151 13.24 9.62 18.29
CA ARG A 151 14.61 9.24 18.71
C ARG A 151 14.78 7.74 18.88
N GLY A 152 13.70 7.02 19.19
CA GLY A 152 13.69 5.57 19.33
C GLY A 152 12.26 5.05 19.52
N VAL A 153 12.10 3.72 19.45
CA VAL A 153 10.83 3.06 19.79
C VAL A 153 10.78 2.95 21.33
N PRO A 154 9.67 3.37 21.95
CA PRO A 154 9.52 3.21 23.40
C PRO A 154 9.59 1.74 23.80
N ALA A 155 10.25 1.46 24.92
CA ALA A 155 10.20 0.13 25.51
C ALA A 155 8.73 -0.27 25.76
N PRO A 156 8.34 -1.54 25.50
CA PRO A 156 6.99 -1.99 25.79
C PRO A 156 6.68 -1.73 27.28
N VAL A 157 5.58 -1.02 27.53
CA VAL A 157 5.14 -0.77 28.90
C VAL A 157 4.76 -2.11 29.52
N ALA A 158 5.53 -2.56 30.52
CA ALA A 158 5.22 -3.76 31.27
C ALA A 158 3.81 -3.59 31.87
N GLN A 159 2.86 -4.36 31.39
CA GLN A 159 1.53 -4.41 31.99
C GLN A 159 1.70 -5.07 33.36
N LYS A 160 1.40 -4.31 34.42
CA LYS A 160 1.31 -4.81 35.81
C LYS A 160 0.00 -5.53 36.03
#